data_9ae5d81af6cc268563e554e4570f1585
#
_entry.id   9ae5d81af6cc268563e554e4570f1585
#
_cell.length_a   1.000
_cell.length_b   1.000
_cell.length_c   1.000
_cell.angle_alpha   90.00
_cell.angle_beta   90.00
_cell.angle_gamma   90.00
#
_symmetry.space_group_name_H-M   'P 1'
#
loop_
_entity.id
_entity.type
_entity.pdbx_description
1 polymer ?
#
loop_
_entity_poly.entity_id
_entity_poly.type
_entity_poly.pdbx_seq_one_letter_code
_entity_poly.pdbx_strand_id
1 'polypeptide(L)'
;AYKPGNVKLRPEILKEIQDAVGKQVGKDKPFDLVFHGGSGSLLEEIRAALDYGVVKMNVDTDTQYAFTRPVVDHMFKNYDGVLKIEGEVGNKKVYDPRSYGKAAEAGMSKRVVEACENLRSVGTTAAK
;
A
#
# COMPACT_ATOMS: atom_id res chain seq x y z
N ALA A 1 -12.69 -7.58 -9.95
CA ALA A 1 -11.25 -7.53 -10.19
C ALA A 1 -10.76 -6.10 -9.99
N TYR A 2 -9.75 -5.97 -9.18
CA TYR A 2 -9.13 -4.73 -8.83
C TYR A 2 -8.17 -4.28 -9.95
N LYS A 3 -8.43 -3.12 -10.54
CA LYS A 3 -7.52 -2.50 -11.53
C LYS A 3 -7.21 -1.07 -11.09
N PRO A 4 -5.95 -0.64 -11.10
CA PRO A 4 -5.60 0.78 -10.90
C PRO A 4 -6.38 1.67 -11.90
N GLY A 5 -6.89 2.78 -11.41
CA GLY A 5 -7.67 3.71 -12.24
C GLY A 5 -9.10 3.28 -12.57
N ASN A 6 -9.59 2.18 -11.99
CA ASN A 6 -10.97 1.72 -12.19
C ASN A 6 -12.01 2.55 -11.41
N VAL A 7 -11.57 3.21 -10.35
CA VAL A 7 -12.36 4.17 -9.57
C VAL A 7 -11.89 5.56 -9.96
N LYS A 8 -12.79 6.38 -10.48
CA LYS A 8 -12.50 7.78 -10.77
C LYS A 8 -12.73 8.58 -9.49
N LEU A 9 -11.66 9.04 -8.90
CA LEU A 9 -11.70 9.90 -7.73
C LEU A 9 -12.09 11.35 -8.14
N ARG A 10 -12.58 12.09 -7.17
CA ARG A 10 -12.90 13.51 -7.29
C ARG A 10 -12.26 14.26 -6.13
N PRO A 11 -10.93 14.38 -6.09
CA PRO A 11 -10.22 15.01 -4.99
C PRO A 11 -10.55 16.49 -4.82
N GLU A 12 -11.02 17.16 -5.87
CA GLU A 12 -11.49 18.55 -5.84
C GLU A 12 -12.63 18.78 -4.85
N ILE A 13 -13.46 17.77 -4.54
CA ILE A 13 -14.51 17.87 -3.52
C ILE A 13 -13.91 18.15 -2.14
N LEU A 14 -12.74 17.59 -1.85
CA LEU A 14 -12.03 17.83 -0.58
C LEU A 14 -11.68 19.32 -0.44
N LYS A 15 -11.21 19.93 -1.53
CA LYS A 15 -10.93 21.37 -1.57
C LYS A 15 -12.19 22.19 -1.37
N GLU A 16 -13.27 21.86 -2.06
CA GLU A 16 -14.55 22.55 -1.94
C GLU A 16 -15.08 22.54 -0.49
N ILE A 17 -14.98 21.39 0.19
CA ILE A 17 -15.38 21.24 1.59
C ILE A 17 -14.48 22.06 2.52
N GLN A 18 -13.15 21.98 2.35
CA GLN A 18 -12.19 22.76 3.14
C GLN A 18 -12.42 24.25 2.98
N ASP A 19 -12.60 24.74 1.76
CA ASP A 19 -12.84 26.15 1.47
C ASP A 19 -14.18 26.65 2.05
N ALA A 20 -15.25 25.86 1.90
CA ALA A 20 -16.59 26.22 2.38
C ALA A 20 -16.64 26.38 3.91
N VAL A 21 -16.07 25.40 4.63
CA VAL A 21 -16.06 25.45 6.09
C VAL A 21 -14.99 26.41 6.60
N GLY A 22 -13.83 26.47 5.94
CA GLY A 22 -12.75 27.39 6.28
C GLY A 22 -13.19 28.85 6.29
N LYS A 23 -14.01 29.27 5.31
CA LYS A 23 -14.62 30.60 5.26
C LYS A 23 -15.53 30.90 6.47
N GLN A 24 -16.24 29.87 6.96
CA GLN A 24 -17.15 30.03 8.11
C GLN A 24 -16.41 30.14 9.43
N VAL A 25 -15.32 29.40 9.59
CA VAL A 25 -14.57 29.31 10.85
C VAL A 25 -13.29 30.14 10.87
N GLY A 26 -12.95 30.83 9.77
CA GLY A 26 -11.74 31.66 9.66
C GLY A 26 -10.43 30.86 9.68
N LYS A 27 -10.43 29.65 9.18
CA LYS A 27 -9.25 28.74 9.21
C LYS A 27 -9.02 28.14 7.83
N ASP A 28 -7.78 28.21 7.35
CA ASP A 28 -7.37 27.43 6.16
C ASP A 28 -7.34 25.94 6.50
N LYS A 29 -7.95 25.11 5.65
CA LYS A 29 -8.04 23.66 5.81
C LYS A 29 -8.44 23.22 7.23
N PRO A 30 -9.70 23.49 7.63
CA PRO A 30 -10.16 23.23 9.00
C PRO A 30 -10.20 21.75 9.40
N PHE A 31 -10.16 20.84 8.43
CA PHE A 31 -10.25 19.40 8.66
C PHE A 31 -8.94 18.67 8.39
N ASP A 32 -8.60 17.73 9.27
CA ASP A 32 -7.66 16.66 9.03
C ASP A 32 -8.42 15.49 8.38
N LEU A 33 -8.20 15.28 7.09
CA LEU A 33 -8.96 14.32 6.30
C LEU A 33 -8.27 12.95 6.27
N VAL A 34 -9.07 11.90 6.22
CA VAL A 34 -8.60 10.52 6.06
C VAL A 34 -9.09 9.97 4.72
N PHE A 35 -8.14 9.45 3.94
CA PHE A 35 -8.43 8.78 2.67
C PHE A 35 -8.52 7.27 2.91
N HIS A 36 -9.73 6.73 2.85
CA HIS A 36 -9.97 5.29 2.93
C HIS A 36 -9.84 4.64 1.56
N GLY A 37 -9.27 3.40 1.53
CA GLY A 37 -9.20 2.62 0.30
C GLY A 37 -8.28 3.18 -0.78
N GLY A 38 -7.10 3.67 -0.38
CA GLY A 38 -6.13 4.29 -1.27
C GLY A 38 -5.45 3.37 -2.29
N SER A 39 -5.52 2.06 -2.10
CA SER A 39 -4.97 1.10 -3.06
C SER A 39 -5.61 1.25 -4.45
N GLY A 40 -4.77 1.32 -5.50
CA GLY A 40 -5.20 1.48 -6.89
C GLY A 40 -5.61 2.87 -7.33
N SER A 41 -5.52 3.86 -6.47
CA SER A 41 -5.67 5.25 -6.85
C SER A 41 -4.49 5.71 -7.71
N LEU A 42 -4.74 6.62 -8.64
CA LEU A 42 -3.68 7.23 -9.41
C LEU A 42 -2.81 8.13 -8.51
N LEU A 43 -1.51 8.16 -8.78
CA LEU A 43 -0.58 8.94 -7.97
C LEU A 43 -0.90 10.44 -7.98
N GLU A 44 -1.37 10.98 -9.09
CA GLU A 44 -1.80 12.36 -9.22
C GLU A 44 -3.02 12.66 -8.34
N GLU A 45 -3.99 11.75 -8.24
CA GLU A 45 -5.16 11.88 -7.37
C GLU A 45 -4.76 11.83 -5.89
N ILE A 46 -3.82 10.95 -5.52
CA ILE A 46 -3.25 10.89 -4.17
C ILE A 46 -2.58 12.22 -3.81
N ARG A 47 -1.74 12.75 -4.70
CA ARG A 47 -1.04 14.02 -4.48
C ARG A 47 -2.00 15.20 -4.33
N ALA A 48 -3.03 15.26 -5.16
CA ALA A 48 -4.09 16.27 -5.04
C ALA A 48 -4.82 16.16 -3.69
N ALA A 49 -5.16 14.95 -3.25
CA ALA A 49 -5.79 14.73 -1.95
C ALA A 49 -4.92 15.19 -0.78
N LEU A 50 -3.60 14.97 -0.83
CA LEU A 50 -2.66 15.50 0.17
C LEU A 50 -2.66 17.02 0.19
N ASP A 51 -2.64 17.65 -1.00
CA ASP A 51 -2.68 19.11 -1.11
C ASP A 51 -3.97 19.69 -0.53
N TYR A 52 -5.06 18.93 -0.50
CA TYR A 52 -6.36 19.31 0.06
C TYR A 52 -6.57 18.91 1.53
N GLY A 53 -5.53 18.46 2.22
CA GLY A 53 -5.57 18.25 3.68
C GLY A 53 -5.79 16.81 4.12
N VAL A 54 -5.55 15.83 3.26
CA VAL A 54 -5.48 14.41 3.69
C VAL A 54 -4.20 14.20 4.49
N VAL A 55 -4.35 13.79 5.74
CA VAL A 55 -3.23 13.52 6.68
C VAL A 55 -2.99 12.04 6.91
N LYS A 56 -3.91 11.18 6.51
CA LYS A 56 -3.82 9.72 6.64
C LYS A 56 -4.44 9.04 5.42
N MET A 57 -3.78 7.99 4.93
CA MET A 57 -4.30 7.14 3.86
C MET A 57 -4.23 5.66 4.27
N ASN A 58 -5.32 4.92 4.04
CA ASN A 58 -5.35 3.49 4.27
C ASN A 58 -4.98 2.75 2.98
N VAL A 59 -3.94 1.91 3.06
CA VAL A 59 -3.47 1.06 1.96
C VAL A 59 -3.44 -0.38 2.47
N ASP A 60 -4.19 -1.28 1.85
CA ASP A 60 -4.27 -2.69 2.25
C ASP A 60 -4.02 -3.63 1.07
N THR A 61 -4.85 -3.60 0.04
CA THR A 61 -4.80 -4.53 -1.10
C THR A 61 -3.43 -4.58 -1.77
N ASP A 62 -2.78 -3.44 -1.99
CA ASP A 62 -1.45 -3.38 -2.61
C ASP A 62 -0.38 -4.03 -1.74
N THR A 63 -0.47 -3.88 -0.42
CA THR A 63 0.48 -4.49 0.52
C THR A 63 0.26 -5.99 0.65
N GLN A 64 -0.98 -6.45 0.65
CA GLN A 64 -1.31 -7.88 0.59
C GLN A 64 -0.71 -8.50 -0.67
N TYR A 65 -0.90 -7.88 -1.82
CA TYR A 65 -0.35 -8.36 -3.08
C TYR A 65 1.17 -8.38 -3.08
N ALA A 66 1.80 -7.31 -2.58
CA ALA A 66 3.26 -7.20 -2.49
C ALA A 66 3.89 -8.27 -1.59
N PHE A 67 3.18 -8.72 -0.56
CA PHE A 67 3.58 -9.83 0.30
C PHE A 67 3.36 -11.18 -0.39
N THR A 68 2.19 -11.40 -0.98
CA THR A 68 1.78 -12.70 -1.52
C THR A 68 2.50 -13.04 -2.82
N ARG A 69 2.73 -12.07 -3.70
CA ARG A 69 3.33 -12.30 -5.01
C ARG A 69 4.70 -13.01 -4.96
N PRO A 70 5.66 -12.60 -4.11
CA PRO A 70 6.93 -13.31 -3.97
C PRO A 70 6.80 -14.72 -3.41
N VAL A 71 5.82 -14.98 -2.53
CA VAL A 71 5.54 -16.33 -2.02
C VAL A 71 5.11 -17.24 -3.17
N VAL A 72 4.17 -16.79 -3.99
CA VAL A 72 3.69 -17.54 -5.16
C VAL A 72 4.83 -17.81 -6.14
N ASP A 73 5.64 -16.81 -6.46
CA ASP A 73 6.80 -16.95 -7.34
C ASP A 73 7.79 -18.01 -6.81
N HIS A 74 8.07 -17.98 -5.49
CA HIS A 74 8.92 -18.98 -4.85
C HIS A 74 8.34 -20.40 -4.97
N MET A 75 7.03 -20.56 -4.72
CA MET A 75 6.37 -21.86 -4.79
C MET A 75 6.38 -22.43 -6.20
N PHE A 76 6.11 -21.63 -7.22
CA PHE A 76 6.13 -22.08 -8.61
C PHE A 76 7.54 -22.44 -9.10
N LYS A 77 8.55 -21.66 -8.73
CA LYS A 77 9.94 -21.93 -9.10
C LYS A 77 10.53 -23.16 -8.42
N ASN A 78 10.00 -23.54 -7.26
CA ASN A 78 10.51 -24.62 -6.44
C ASN A 78 9.47 -25.72 -6.20
N TYR A 79 8.57 -25.92 -7.15
CA TYR A 79 7.44 -26.85 -7.03
C TYR A 79 7.88 -28.24 -6.51
N ASP A 80 8.85 -28.86 -7.15
CA ASP A 80 9.34 -30.20 -6.79
C ASP A 80 10.04 -30.23 -5.42
N GLY A 81 10.68 -29.14 -5.03
CA GLY A 81 11.35 -29.03 -3.74
C GLY A 81 10.40 -28.70 -2.59
N VAL A 82 9.26 -28.06 -2.88
CA VAL A 82 8.26 -27.67 -1.88
C VAL A 82 7.31 -28.82 -1.56
N LEU A 83 6.92 -29.60 -2.57
CA LEU A 83 5.96 -30.69 -2.41
C LEU A 83 6.65 -32.00 -2.08
N LYS A 84 5.90 -32.84 -1.38
CA LYS A 84 6.26 -34.25 -1.20
C LYS A 84 5.82 -35.02 -2.45
N ILE A 85 6.78 -35.60 -3.17
CA ILE A 85 6.55 -36.40 -4.36
C ILE A 85 6.90 -37.88 -4.07
N GLU A 86 6.04 -38.80 -4.45
CA GLU A 86 6.23 -40.25 -4.37
C GLU A 86 6.69 -40.75 -2.98
N GLY A 87 6.15 -40.15 -1.92
CA GLY A 87 6.49 -40.55 -0.54
C GLY A 87 7.72 -39.87 0.04
N GLU A 88 8.49 -39.14 -0.73
CA GLU A 88 9.67 -38.44 -0.27
C GLU A 88 9.33 -37.09 0.38
N VAL A 89 10.22 -36.62 1.24
CA VAL A 89 10.12 -35.27 1.83
C VAL A 89 10.78 -34.27 0.88
N GLY A 90 10.12 -33.15 0.62
CA GLY A 90 10.70 -32.10 -0.19
C GLY A 90 11.99 -31.50 0.37
N ASN A 91 12.60 -30.60 -0.38
CA ASN A 91 13.83 -29.91 0.02
C ASN A 91 13.55 -28.87 1.10
N LYS A 92 14.01 -29.12 2.33
CA LYS A 92 13.81 -28.21 3.47
C LYS A 92 14.27 -26.79 3.18
N LYS A 93 15.32 -26.57 2.41
CA LYS A 93 15.82 -25.22 2.08
C LYS A 93 14.82 -24.39 1.30
N VAL A 94 13.87 -25.01 0.60
CA VAL A 94 12.87 -24.30 -0.19
C VAL A 94 11.47 -24.34 0.41
N TYR A 95 11.09 -25.39 1.15
CA TYR A 95 9.78 -25.40 1.80
C TYR A 95 9.75 -24.73 3.18
N ASP A 96 10.90 -24.41 3.77
CA ASP A 96 10.96 -23.71 5.05
C ASP A 96 10.30 -22.31 4.92
N PRO A 97 9.29 -21.99 5.74
CA PRO A 97 8.60 -20.70 5.68
C PRO A 97 9.54 -19.50 5.75
N ARG A 98 10.67 -19.63 6.41
CA ARG A 98 11.68 -18.55 6.48
C ARG A 98 12.32 -18.25 5.14
N SER A 99 12.35 -19.21 4.22
CA SER A 99 12.91 -19.00 2.88
C SER A 99 12.02 -18.11 2.02
N TYR A 100 10.74 -18.46 1.87
CA TYR A 100 9.80 -17.63 1.10
C TYR A 100 9.29 -16.44 1.88
N GLY A 101 9.28 -16.50 3.22
CA GLY A 101 8.93 -15.38 4.09
C GLY A 101 9.86 -14.17 3.90
N LYS A 102 11.17 -14.39 3.78
CA LYS A 102 12.14 -13.31 3.47
C LYS A 102 11.84 -12.60 2.15
N ALA A 103 11.44 -13.34 1.12
CA ALA A 103 11.05 -12.75 -0.15
C ALA A 103 9.75 -11.93 -0.02
N ALA A 104 8.79 -12.42 0.77
CA ALA A 104 7.55 -11.71 1.08
C ALA A 104 7.81 -10.41 1.86
N GLU A 105 8.66 -10.46 2.88
CA GLU A 105 9.07 -9.28 3.66
C GLU A 105 9.73 -8.22 2.78
N ALA A 106 10.63 -8.63 1.90
CA ALA A 106 11.29 -7.72 0.98
C ALA A 106 10.30 -7.05 0.01
N GLY A 107 9.34 -7.81 -0.52
CA GLY A 107 8.27 -7.29 -1.37
C GLY A 107 7.38 -6.28 -0.64
N MET A 108 6.96 -6.62 0.56
CA MET A 108 6.16 -5.76 1.44
C MET A 108 6.90 -4.48 1.79
N SER A 109 8.16 -4.60 2.25
CA SER A 109 9.01 -3.46 2.62
C SER A 109 9.15 -2.48 1.46
N LYS A 110 9.45 -2.97 0.25
CA LYS A 110 9.54 -2.12 -0.94
C LYS A 110 8.26 -1.34 -1.19
N ARG A 111 7.09 -1.99 -1.09
CA ARG A 111 5.79 -1.34 -1.32
C ARG A 111 5.47 -0.29 -0.23
N VAL A 112 5.84 -0.56 1.02
CA VAL A 112 5.66 0.39 2.13
C VAL A 112 6.54 1.62 1.94
N VAL A 113 7.81 1.45 1.57
CA VAL A 113 8.72 2.57 1.25
C VAL A 113 8.15 3.43 0.12
N GLU A 114 7.69 2.82 -0.96
CA GLU A 114 7.01 3.52 -2.06
C GLU A 114 5.78 4.32 -1.58
N ALA A 115 4.97 3.74 -0.68
CA ALA A 115 3.84 4.46 -0.09
C ALA A 115 4.30 5.69 0.72
N CYS A 116 5.36 5.55 1.52
CA CYS A 116 5.93 6.67 2.29
C CYS A 116 6.41 7.80 1.38
N GLU A 117 7.06 7.46 0.27
CA GLU A 117 7.51 8.43 -0.74
C GLU A 117 6.33 9.14 -1.40
N ASN A 118 5.33 8.38 -1.85
CA ASN A 118 4.14 8.90 -2.51
C ASN A 118 3.31 9.81 -1.60
N LEU A 119 3.28 9.50 -0.30
CA LEU A 119 2.58 10.26 0.73
C LEU A 119 3.41 11.41 1.33
N ARG A 120 4.60 11.68 0.79
CA ARG A 120 5.51 12.74 1.29
C ARG A 120 5.85 12.61 2.77
N SER A 121 5.87 11.38 3.29
CA SER A 121 6.13 11.11 4.71
C SER A 121 7.59 10.78 5.03
N VAL A 122 8.47 10.76 4.03
CA VAL A 122 9.91 10.54 4.24
C VAL A 122 10.50 11.66 5.10
N GLY A 123 11.18 11.29 6.18
CA GLY A 123 11.80 12.24 7.12
C GLY A 123 10.82 13.00 8.02
N THR A 124 9.54 12.66 8.03
CA THR A 124 8.50 13.33 8.84
C THR A 124 8.14 12.60 10.13
N THR A 125 8.93 11.61 10.54
CA THR A 125 8.62 10.87 11.77
C THR A 125 8.63 11.78 12.99
N ALA A 126 7.57 11.71 13.79
CA ALA A 126 7.45 12.45 15.04
C ALA A 126 8.18 11.76 16.22
N ALA A 127 8.72 10.57 16.01
CA ALA A 127 9.51 9.87 17.03
C ALA A 127 10.85 10.61 17.23
N LYS A 128 11.02 11.17 18.42
CA LYS A 128 12.30 11.67 18.92
C LYS A 128 12.94 10.60 19.79
#